data_7fcaaf9de973600c3d14db0f276bda48
#
_entry.id   7fcaaf9de973600c3d14db0f276bda48
#
_cell.length_a   1.000
_cell.length_b   1.000
_cell.length_c   1.000
_cell.angle_alpha   90.00
_cell.angle_beta   90.00
_cell.angle_gamma   90.00
#
_symmetry.space_group_name_H-M   'P 1'
#
loop_
_entity.id
_entity.type
_entity.pdbx_description
1 polymer ?
#
loop_
_entity_poly.entity_id
_entity_poly.type
_entity_poly.pdbx_seq_one_letter_code
_entity_poly.pdbx_strand_id
1 'polypeptide(L)'
;MKKICWILCFCCFMTFWNAKTSVSYAKEGQVFTYTVNQQALLKFLNSSSNEYNNTMKQGITLAEFASKKGIDEAKLIHYFAIEQKTQLDIALNKGEIDPQMYQDLLPDIHHSIYRTIHYNPNSK
;
A
#
# COMPACT_ATOMS: atom_id res chain seq x y z
N MET A 1 35.37 26.82 18.64
CA MET A 1 34.63 26.76 17.37
C MET A 1 34.46 25.36 16.78
N LYS A 2 34.42 24.30 17.57
CA LYS A 2 34.19 22.93 17.09
C LYS A 2 32.94 22.27 17.66
N LYS A 3 31.96 23.04 18.18
CA LYS A 3 30.75 22.50 18.82
C LYS A 3 29.44 22.76 18.06
N ILE A 4 29.48 23.31 16.84
CA ILE A 4 28.28 23.64 16.07
C ILE A 4 27.94 22.58 15.01
N CYS A 5 28.83 21.65 14.69
CA CYS A 5 28.62 20.64 13.65
C CYS A 5 27.83 19.39 14.10
N TRP A 6 27.48 19.26 15.37
CA TRP A 6 26.80 18.05 15.89
C TRP A 6 25.27 18.16 15.97
N ILE A 7 24.72 19.34 15.79
CA ILE A 7 23.26 19.56 15.90
C ILE A 7 22.55 19.46 14.56
N LEU A 8 23.28 19.58 13.44
CA LEU A 8 22.69 19.52 12.09
C LEU A 8 22.55 18.10 11.52
N CYS A 9 23.14 17.10 12.15
CA CYS A 9 23.05 15.70 11.68
C CYS A 9 21.86 14.93 12.25
N PHE A 10 21.15 15.47 13.25
CA PHE A 10 20.04 14.77 13.90
C PHE A 10 18.68 15.05 13.27
N CYS A 11 18.57 16.06 12.41
CA CYS A 11 17.31 16.39 11.71
C CYS A 11 17.06 15.60 10.43
N CYS A 12 18.06 14.89 9.89
CA CYS A 12 17.90 14.12 8.65
C CYS A 12 17.37 12.69 8.85
N PHE A 13 17.19 12.24 10.10
CA PHE A 13 16.81 10.83 10.37
C PHE A 13 15.31 10.60 10.60
N MET A 14 14.49 11.66 10.58
CA MET A 14 13.06 11.54 10.91
C MET A 14 12.11 11.53 9.70
N THR A 15 12.60 11.53 8.47
CA THR A 15 11.74 11.66 7.27
C THR A 15 11.51 10.38 6.48
N PHE A 16 11.98 9.22 6.94
CA PHE A 16 11.90 7.97 6.15
C PHE A 16 10.79 6.99 6.54
N TRP A 17 9.79 7.41 7.32
CA TRP A 17 8.81 6.46 7.88
C TRP A 17 7.39 6.56 7.32
N ASN A 18 7.20 7.19 6.18
CA ASN A 18 5.94 7.13 5.45
C ASN A 18 6.15 6.48 4.07
N ALA A 19 6.63 5.24 4.06
CA ALA A 19 6.58 4.44 2.84
C ALA A 19 5.11 4.12 2.56
N LYS A 20 4.43 5.01 1.83
CA LYS A 20 3.11 4.73 1.28
C LYS A 20 3.27 3.59 0.31
N THR A 21 2.67 2.45 0.59
CA THR A 21 2.60 1.36 -0.37
C THR A 21 1.77 1.83 -1.55
N SER A 22 2.40 2.03 -2.68
CA SER A 22 1.74 2.43 -3.92
C SER A 22 2.13 1.51 -5.06
N VAL A 23 1.19 1.23 -5.93
CA VAL A 23 1.40 0.48 -7.17
C VAL A 23 1.09 1.41 -8.33
N SER A 24 2.03 1.56 -9.24
CA SER A 24 1.90 2.44 -10.40
C SER A 24 1.81 1.62 -11.70
N TYR A 25 0.89 2.01 -12.56
CA TYR A 25 0.72 1.47 -13.90
C TYR A 25 0.89 2.59 -14.90
N ALA A 26 1.68 2.35 -15.95
CA ALA A 26 1.93 3.34 -17.01
C ALA A 26 1.66 2.73 -18.37
N LYS A 27 0.90 3.44 -19.21
CA LYS A 27 0.63 3.09 -20.60
C LYS A 27 0.41 4.36 -21.44
N GLU A 28 1.09 4.46 -22.56
CA GLU A 28 0.88 5.54 -23.55
C GLU A 28 0.88 6.97 -22.96
N GLY A 29 1.77 7.24 -22.00
CA GLY A 29 1.87 8.54 -21.36
C GLY A 29 0.85 8.79 -20.23
N GLN A 30 -0.03 7.85 -19.97
CA GLN A 30 -0.96 7.86 -18.84
C GLN A 30 -0.36 7.06 -17.68
N VAL A 31 -0.54 7.55 -16.46
CA VAL A 31 -0.04 6.89 -15.25
C VAL A 31 -1.19 6.80 -14.25
N PHE A 32 -1.49 5.58 -13.82
CA PHE A 32 -2.38 5.32 -12.69
C PHE A 32 -1.57 4.83 -11.50
N THR A 33 -1.75 5.46 -10.36
CA THR A 33 -1.11 5.05 -9.10
C THR A 33 -2.17 4.73 -8.06
N TYR A 34 -2.17 3.48 -7.61
CA TYR A 34 -2.96 3.06 -6.46
C TYR A 34 -2.15 3.29 -5.19
N THR A 35 -2.76 3.97 -4.22
CA THR A 35 -2.15 4.22 -2.90
C THR A 35 -3.03 3.61 -1.81
N VAL A 36 -2.43 2.76 -0.99
CA VAL A 36 -3.14 2.15 0.16
C VAL A 36 -3.48 3.23 1.18
N ASN A 37 -4.75 3.33 1.54
CA ASN A 37 -5.18 4.13 2.68
C ASN A 37 -4.85 3.37 3.97
N GLN A 38 -3.72 3.72 4.57
CA GLN A 38 -3.23 3.01 5.75
C GLN A 38 -4.18 3.10 6.95
N GLN A 39 -4.82 4.24 7.17
CA GLN A 39 -5.77 4.40 8.27
C GLN A 39 -7.00 3.48 8.10
N ALA A 40 -7.54 3.42 6.89
CA ALA A 40 -8.65 2.54 6.56
C ALA A 40 -8.25 1.06 6.70
N LEU A 41 -7.05 0.70 6.24
CA LEU A 41 -6.53 -0.65 6.38
C LEU A 41 -6.36 -1.06 7.85
N LEU A 42 -5.76 -0.20 8.67
CA LEU A 42 -5.61 -0.47 10.11
C LEU A 42 -6.96 -0.65 10.81
N LYS A 43 -7.94 0.16 10.45
CA LYS A 43 -9.31 0.01 10.96
C LYS A 43 -9.93 -1.32 10.53
N PHE A 44 -9.77 -1.70 9.28
CA PHE A 44 -10.24 -2.98 8.75
C PHE A 44 -9.59 -4.16 9.47
N LEU A 45 -8.29 -4.10 9.72
CA LEU A 45 -7.52 -5.12 10.44
C LEU A 45 -7.74 -5.09 11.97
N ASN A 46 -8.44 -4.09 12.49
CA ASN A 46 -8.56 -3.84 13.93
C ASN A 46 -7.18 -3.82 14.61
N SER A 47 -6.26 -3.05 14.07
CA SER A 47 -4.87 -2.98 14.50
C SER A 47 -4.41 -1.54 14.72
N SER A 48 -3.46 -1.36 15.64
CA SER A 48 -2.71 -0.11 15.77
C SER A 48 -1.59 -0.03 14.74
N SER A 49 -1.12 1.20 14.47
CA SER A 49 0.05 1.41 13.61
C SER A 49 1.31 0.71 14.15
N ASN A 50 1.50 0.72 15.47
CA ASN A 50 2.65 0.06 16.10
C ASN A 50 2.61 -1.45 15.92
N GLU A 51 1.47 -2.08 16.16
CA GLU A 51 1.28 -3.52 15.97
C GLU A 51 1.53 -3.91 14.51
N TYR A 52 0.92 -3.19 13.58
CA TYR A 52 1.10 -3.42 12.15
C TYR A 52 2.58 -3.30 11.74
N ASN A 53 3.23 -2.19 12.09
CA ASN A 53 4.62 -1.94 11.70
C ASN A 53 5.57 -2.98 12.31
N ASN A 54 5.38 -3.37 13.56
CA ASN A 54 6.19 -4.40 14.21
C ASN A 54 6.02 -5.76 13.53
N THR A 55 4.78 -6.11 13.16
CA THR A 55 4.47 -7.36 12.46
C THR A 55 5.12 -7.39 11.07
N MET A 56 5.03 -6.29 10.31
CA MET A 56 5.65 -6.20 8.99
C MET A 56 7.19 -6.28 9.07
N LYS A 57 7.80 -5.69 10.08
CA LYS A 57 9.27 -5.78 10.32
C LYS A 57 9.73 -7.20 10.63
N GLN A 58 8.87 -8.04 11.20
CA GLN A 58 9.17 -9.44 11.47
C GLN A 58 9.10 -10.32 10.20
N GLY A 59 8.77 -9.77 9.06
CA GLY A 59 8.65 -10.49 7.80
C GLY A 59 7.33 -11.23 7.62
N ILE A 60 6.35 -11.00 8.49
CA ILE A 60 5.01 -11.59 8.40
C ILE A 60 4.26 -10.90 7.26
N THR A 61 3.63 -11.66 6.37
CA THR A 61 2.84 -11.10 5.27
C THR A 61 1.53 -10.51 5.76
N LEU A 62 0.95 -9.65 4.94
CA LEU A 62 -0.35 -9.04 5.27
C LEU A 62 -1.46 -10.11 5.36
N ALA A 63 -1.41 -11.14 4.50
CA ALA A 63 -2.35 -12.25 4.54
C ALA A 63 -2.24 -13.03 5.86
N GLU A 64 -1.02 -13.32 6.32
CA GLU A 64 -0.80 -13.98 7.61
C GLU A 64 -1.25 -13.13 8.79
N PHE A 65 -0.98 -11.82 8.74
CA PHE A 65 -1.41 -10.90 9.79
C PHE A 65 -2.94 -10.80 9.87
N ALA A 66 -3.61 -10.64 8.73
CA ALA A 66 -5.07 -10.63 8.65
C ALA A 66 -5.67 -11.94 9.19
N SER A 67 -5.09 -13.09 8.84
CA SER A 67 -5.49 -14.39 9.36
C SER A 67 -5.41 -14.46 10.89
N LYS A 68 -4.35 -13.95 11.49
CA LYS A 68 -4.21 -13.84 12.95
C LYS A 68 -5.26 -12.96 13.61
N LYS A 69 -5.80 -11.99 12.85
CA LYS A 69 -6.91 -11.12 13.28
C LYS A 69 -8.30 -11.73 13.00
N GLY A 70 -8.37 -12.96 12.51
CA GLY A 70 -9.63 -13.61 12.17
C GLY A 70 -10.23 -13.17 10.84
N ILE A 71 -9.45 -12.53 9.99
CA ILE A 71 -9.86 -12.08 8.66
C ILE A 71 -9.30 -13.06 7.63
N ASP A 72 -10.18 -13.74 6.92
CA ASP A 72 -9.76 -14.67 5.88
C ASP A 72 -9.24 -13.92 4.63
N GLU A 73 -8.48 -14.63 3.82
CA GLU A 73 -7.86 -14.07 2.63
C GLU A 73 -8.88 -13.54 1.63
N ALA A 74 -10.04 -14.19 1.49
CA ALA A 74 -11.09 -13.74 0.58
C ALA A 74 -11.64 -12.37 0.99
N LYS A 75 -11.83 -12.12 2.27
CA LYS A 75 -12.25 -10.80 2.79
C LYS A 75 -11.18 -9.75 2.57
N LEU A 76 -9.92 -10.10 2.76
CA LEU A 76 -8.79 -9.20 2.53
C LEU A 76 -8.67 -8.83 1.05
N ILE A 77 -8.78 -9.79 0.15
CA ILE A 77 -8.80 -9.57 -1.31
C ILE A 77 -9.98 -8.67 -1.69
N HIS A 78 -11.17 -8.95 -1.16
CA HIS A 78 -12.37 -8.15 -1.44
C HIS A 78 -12.20 -6.69 -0.99
N TYR A 79 -11.63 -6.46 0.20
CA TYR A 79 -11.30 -5.13 0.69
C TYR A 79 -10.43 -4.36 -0.30
N PHE A 80 -9.30 -4.94 -0.71
CA PHE A 80 -8.39 -4.31 -1.66
C PHE A 80 -8.99 -4.13 -3.05
N ALA A 81 -9.81 -5.07 -3.50
CA ALA A 81 -10.49 -4.97 -4.79
C ALA A 81 -11.44 -3.77 -4.86
N ILE A 82 -12.22 -3.54 -3.80
CA ILE A 82 -13.08 -2.35 -3.69
C ILE A 82 -12.26 -1.08 -3.65
N GLU A 83 -11.20 -1.03 -2.85
CA GLU A 83 -10.32 0.14 -2.72
C GLU A 83 -9.66 0.50 -4.06
N GLN A 84 -9.07 -0.48 -4.73
CA GLN A 84 -8.38 -0.24 -6.01
C GLN A 84 -9.38 0.14 -7.12
N LYS A 85 -10.51 -0.56 -7.19
CA LYS A 85 -11.54 -0.24 -8.18
C LYS A 85 -12.10 1.16 -7.98
N THR A 86 -12.34 1.55 -6.73
CA THR A 86 -12.83 2.90 -6.41
C THR A 86 -11.86 3.98 -6.88
N GLN A 87 -10.56 3.81 -6.64
CA GLN A 87 -9.55 4.75 -7.12
C GLN A 87 -9.45 4.78 -8.65
N LEU A 88 -9.59 3.61 -9.28
CA LEU A 88 -9.60 3.51 -10.74
C LEU A 88 -10.82 4.20 -11.36
N ASP A 89 -12.01 4.04 -10.76
CA ASP A 89 -13.24 4.72 -11.18
C ASP A 89 -13.10 6.25 -11.06
N ILE A 90 -12.48 6.73 -9.98
CA ILE A 90 -12.21 8.15 -9.78
C ILE A 90 -11.25 8.68 -10.86
N ALA A 91 -10.17 7.97 -11.15
CA ALA A 91 -9.21 8.35 -12.19
C ALA A 91 -9.86 8.43 -13.57
N LEU A 92 -10.72 7.48 -13.91
CA LEU A 92 -11.49 7.51 -15.15
C LEU A 92 -12.43 8.73 -15.22
N ASN A 93 -13.18 8.98 -14.14
CA ASN A 93 -14.12 10.10 -14.07
C ASN A 93 -13.44 11.47 -14.13
N LYS A 94 -12.22 11.58 -13.62
CA LYS A 94 -11.40 12.80 -13.71
C LYS A 94 -10.69 12.96 -15.05
N GLY A 95 -10.73 11.96 -15.92
CA GLY A 95 -10.01 11.96 -17.20
C GLY A 95 -8.48 11.75 -17.05
N GLU A 96 -8.01 11.28 -15.90
CA GLU A 96 -6.59 10.96 -15.67
C GLU A 96 -6.18 9.71 -16.46
N ILE A 97 -7.11 8.80 -16.69
CA ILE A 97 -6.98 7.63 -17.56
C ILE A 97 -8.14 7.59 -18.53
N ASP A 98 -7.92 7.00 -19.71
CA ASP A 98 -8.98 6.76 -20.69
C ASP A 98 -9.70 5.43 -20.46
N PRO A 99 -10.87 5.19 -21.13
CA PRO A 99 -11.61 3.94 -21.00
C PRO A 99 -10.82 2.70 -21.40
N GLN A 100 -9.89 2.81 -22.33
CA GLN A 100 -9.07 1.68 -22.77
C GLN A 100 -8.10 1.27 -21.66
N MET A 101 -7.39 2.24 -21.05
CA MET A 101 -6.50 1.97 -19.93
C MET A 101 -7.26 1.40 -18.72
N TYR A 102 -8.47 1.91 -18.47
CA TYR A 102 -9.34 1.37 -17.43
C TYR A 102 -9.61 -0.12 -17.64
N GLN A 103 -10.01 -0.51 -18.86
CA GLN A 103 -10.27 -1.92 -19.20
C GLN A 103 -9.02 -2.79 -19.12
N ASP A 104 -7.88 -2.26 -19.52
CA ASP A 104 -6.60 -2.96 -19.48
C ASP A 104 -6.12 -3.22 -18.03
N LEU A 105 -6.44 -2.32 -17.09
CA LEU A 105 -6.03 -2.42 -15.70
C LEU A 105 -6.93 -3.35 -14.86
N LEU A 106 -8.19 -3.53 -15.23
CA LEU A 106 -9.12 -4.36 -14.46
C LEU A 106 -8.61 -5.81 -14.21
N PRO A 107 -8.07 -6.53 -15.20
CA PRO A 107 -7.51 -7.86 -14.98
C PRO A 107 -6.30 -7.87 -14.04
N ASP A 108 -5.50 -6.81 -14.06
CA ASP A 108 -4.26 -6.71 -13.29
C ASP A 108 -4.51 -6.46 -11.79
N ILE A 109 -5.71 -6.00 -11.42
CA ILE A 109 -6.07 -5.73 -10.02
C ILE A 109 -5.89 -6.99 -9.16
N HIS A 110 -6.38 -8.13 -9.57
CA HIS A 110 -6.25 -9.37 -8.81
C HIS A 110 -4.79 -9.78 -8.60
N HIS A 111 -3.98 -9.68 -9.64
CA HIS A 111 -2.56 -10.00 -9.57
C HIS A 111 -1.81 -9.04 -8.62
N SER A 112 -2.12 -7.77 -8.73
CA SER A 112 -1.57 -6.73 -7.84
C SER A 112 -1.93 -6.97 -6.38
N ILE A 113 -3.19 -7.29 -6.09
CA ILE A 113 -3.65 -7.59 -4.74
C ILE A 113 -2.92 -8.82 -4.18
N TYR A 114 -2.86 -9.90 -4.95
CA TYR A 114 -2.18 -11.12 -4.53
C TYR A 114 -0.72 -10.85 -4.12
N ARG A 115 0.01 -10.10 -4.93
CA ARG A 115 1.37 -9.68 -4.60
C ARG A 115 1.43 -8.82 -3.35
N THR A 116 0.51 -7.88 -3.20
CA THR A 116 0.47 -6.98 -2.04
C THR A 116 0.28 -7.72 -0.72
N ILE A 117 -0.60 -8.72 -0.69
CA ILE A 117 -0.93 -9.43 0.55
C ILE A 117 0.04 -10.56 0.91
N HIS A 118 0.74 -11.12 -0.09
CA HIS A 118 1.66 -12.25 0.10
C HIS A 118 3.14 -11.88 0.07
N TYR A 119 3.48 -10.64 -0.31
CA TYR A 119 4.86 -10.19 -0.33
C TYR A 119 5.19 -9.33 0.87
N ASN A 120 6.28 -9.68 1.54
CA ASN A 120 6.91 -8.83 2.55
C ASN A 120 8.42 -8.80 2.29
N PRO A 121 9.02 -7.63 2.02
CA PRO A 121 10.45 -7.52 1.74
C PRO A 121 11.32 -7.94 2.92
N ASN A 122 10.77 -8.00 4.13
CA ASN A 122 11.45 -8.42 5.34
C ASN A 122 11.32 -9.94 5.61
N SER A 123 10.56 -10.68 4.80
CA SER A 123 10.46 -12.13 4.94
C SER A 123 11.79 -12.79 4.57
N LYS A 124 12.20 -13.74 5.39
CA LYS A 124 13.45 -14.49 5.21
C LYS A 124 13.26 -15.70 4.30
#